data_3e8b13fcebddb8ab7c6f8250cf77b1e0
#
_entry.id   3e8b13fcebddb8ab7c6f8250cf77b1e0
#
_cell.length_a   1.000
_cell.length_b   1.000
_cell.length_c   1.000
_cell.angle_alpha   90.00
_cell.angle_beta   90.00
_cell.angle_gamma   90.00
#
_symmetry.space_group_name_H-M   'P 1'
#
loop_
_entity.id
_entity.type
_entity.pdbx_description
1 polymer ?
#
loop_
_entity_poly.entity_id
_entity_poly.type
_entity_poly.pdbx_seq_one_letter_code
_entity_poly.pdbx_strand_id
1 'polypeptide(L)'
;MDKTLFDKVWDSHVIERIKDGPDILFIDKHFIHEVTSPVAFVGLKNRNLKVMYPHRTYATADHNTPTINQHLPIKDRLSAMQVKTLEKNCKEHGIDSVSYTHLTLPTIIT
;
A
#
# COMPACT_ATOMS: atom_id res chain seq x y z
N MET A 1 23.70 -25.70 3.70
CA MET A 1 24.13 -24.54 4.50
C MET A 1 22.90 -23.92 5.18
N ASP A 2 23.03 -23.60 6.43
CA ASP A 2 21.92 -23.01 7.18
C ASP A 2 21.64 -21.59 6.67
N LYS A 3 20.36 -21.27 6.53
CA LYS A 3 19.89 -19.96 6.06
C LYS A 3 19.21 -19.19 7.19
N THR A 4 19.41 -17.86 7.20
CA THR A 4 18.69 -16.99 8.11
C THR A 4 17.22 -16.88 7.70
N LEU A 5 16.38 -16.34 8.56
CA LEU A 5 14.99 -16.05 8.21
C LEU A 5 14.92 -15.12 7.00
N PHE A 6 15.80 -14.10 6.97
CA PHE A 6 15.91 -13.19 5.83
C PHE A 6 16.17 -13.97 4.53
N ASP A 7 17.16 -14.86 4.53
CA ASP A 7 17.51 -15.65 3.35
C ASP A 7 16.34 -16.51 2.88
N LYS A 8 15.64 -17.13 3.81
CA LYS A 8 14.50 -18.00 3.48
C LYS A 8 13.36 -17.20 2.85
N VAL A 9 13.03 -16.04 3.40
CA VAL A 9 11.97 -15.17 2.86
C VAL A 9 12.40 -14.60 1.51
N TRP A 10 13.64 -14.10 1.42
CA TRP A 10 14.17 -13.56 0.18
C TRP A 10 14.13 -14.59 -0.95
N ASP A 11 14.72 -15.76 -0.72
CA ASP A 11 14.81 -16.82 -1.74
C ASP A 11 13.43 -17.30 -2.20
N SER A 12 12.46 -17.34 -1.29
CA SER A 12 11.09 -17.74 -1.64
C SER A 12 10.36 -16.75 -2.54
N HIS A 13 10.84 -15.49 -2.59
CA HIS A 13 10.23 -14.44 -3.41
C HIS A 13 11.02 -14.14 -4.69
N VAL A 14 12.20 -14.72 -4.86
CA VAL A 14 13.01 -14.45 -6.06
C VAL A 14 12.35 -15.07 -7.29
N ILE A 15 12.11 -14.23 -8.31
CA ILE A 15 11.66 -14.65 -9.63
C ILE A 15 12.85 -14.96 -10.51
N GLU A 16 13.86 -14.09 -10.49
CA GLU A 16 15.05 -14.22 -11.31
C GLU A 16 16.24 -13.56 -10.63
N ARG A 17 17.41 -14.19 -10.77
CA ARG A 17 18.67 -13.62 -10.30
C ARG A 17 19.46 -13.16 -11.52
N ILE A 18 19.70 -11.84 -11.59
CA ILE A 18 20.46 -11.26 -12.70
C ILE A 18 21.94 -11.39 -12.37
N LYS A 19 22.70 -11.99 -13.28
CA LYS A 19 24.15 -12.14 -13.09
C LYS A 19 24.78 -10.76 -12.96
N ASP A 20 25.57 -10.56 -11.89
CA ASP A 20 26.23 -9.30 -11.57
C ASP A 20 25.25 -8.12 -11.42
N GLY A 21 24.02 -8.41 -11.07
CA GLY A 21 22.95 -7.43 -10.89
C GLY A 21 22.02 -7.77 -9.73
N PRO A 22 20.90 -7.06 -9.62
CA PRO A 22 19.95 -7.28 -8.55
C PRO A 22 19.12 -8.55 -8.75
N ASP A 23 18.53 -9.04 -7.68
CA ASP A 23 17.49 -10.06 -7.77
C ASP A 23 16.15 -9.39 -8.08
N ILE A 24 15.34 -10.05 -8.89
CA ILE A 24 13.96 -9.63 -9.15
C ILE A 24 13.05 -10.40 -8.22
N LEU A 25 12.30 -9.67 -7.41
CA LEU A 25 11.42 -10.25 -6.39
C LEU A 25 9.96 -10.11 -6.77
N PHE A 26 9.17 -11.11 -6.44
CA PHE A 26 7.72 -11.02 -6.47
C PHE A 26 7.24 -10.33 -5.18
N ILE A 27 6.41 -9.30 -5.33
CA ILE A 27 5.80 -8.61 -4.19
C ILE A 27 4.40 -9.21 -3.99
N ASP A 28 4.25 -10.03 -2.97
CA ASP A 28 3.01 -10.75 -2.71
C ASP A 28 1.97 -9.92 -1.96
N LYS A 29 2.41 -8.90 -1.21
CA LYS A 29 1.51 -7.95 -0.55
C LYS A 29 2.10 -6.56 -0.63
N HIS A 30 1.29 -5.60 -1.04
CA HIS A 30 1.71 -4.22 -1.22
C HIS A 30 0.78 -3.31 -0.41
N PHE A 31 1.35 -2.58 0.53
CA PHE A 31 0.62 -1.62 1.37
C PHE A 31 0.89 -0.20 0.86
N ILE A 32 -0.16 0.52 0.56
CA ILE A 32 -0.07 1.88 0.05
C ILE A 32 -0.80 2.86 0.96
N HIS A 33 -0.43 4.14 0.87
CA HIS A 33 -1.07 5.20 1.63
C HIS A 33 -1.30 6.45 0.75
N GLU A 34 -1.92 7.48 1.32
CA GLU A 34 -2.43 8.64 0.58
C GLU A 34 -1.36 9.63 0.12
N VAL A 35 -0.17 9.60 0.69
CA VAL A 35 0.87 10.62 0.39
C VAL A 35 1.60 10.31 -0.90
N THR A 36 2.08 9.08 -1.07
CA THR A 36 2.93 8.71 -2.23
C THR A 36 2.17 8.01 -3.35
N SER A 37 1.04 7.39 -3.07
CA SER A 37 0.30 6.64 -4.08
C SER A 37 -0.31 7.48 -5.22
N PRO A 38 -0.71 8.76 -5.02
CA PRO A 38 -1.30 9.52 -6.12
C PRO A 38 -0.41 9.63 -7.36
N VAL A 39 0.90 9.83 -7.16
CA VAL A 39 1.86 9.90 -8.27
C VAL A 39 1.91 8.59 -9.05
N ALA A 40 1.88 7.46 -8.34
CA ALA A 40 1.89 6.14 -8.97
C ALA A 40 0.62 5.92 -9.80
N PHE A 41 -0.56 6.27 -9.27
CA PHE A 41 -1.82 6.11 -10.00
C PHE A 41 -1.90 7.02 -11.23
N VAL A 42 -1.39 8.25 -11.15
CA VAL A 42 -1.29 9.14 -12.31
C VAL A 42 -0.40 8.51 -13.38
N GLY A 43 0.74 7.96 -12.98
CA GLY A 43 1.64 7.27 -13.90
C GLY A 43 0.99 6.09 -14.61
N LEU A 44 0.25 5.27 -13.88
CA LEU A 44 -0.50 4.15 -14.46
C LEU A 44 -1.55 4.63 -15.46
N LYS A 45 -2.32 5.65 -15.09
CA LYS A 45 -3.35 6.20 -15.96
C LYS A 45 -2.77 6.75 -17.26
N ASN A 46 -1.68 7.50 -17.18
CA ASN A 46 -1.02 8.10 -18.34
C ASN A 46 -0.47 7.04 -19.30
N ARG A 47 -0.18 5.85 -18.80
CA ARG A 47 0.32 4.72 -19.59
C ARG A 47 -0.77 3.72 -19.96
N ASN A 48 -2.02 4.00 -19.64
CA ASN A 48 -3.17 3.09 -19.82
C ASN A 48 -2.94 1.72 -19.16
N LEU A 49 -2.32 1.72 -17.99
CA LEU A 49 -2.06 0.53 -17.21
C LEU A 49 -2.95 0.51 -15.97
N LYS A 50 -3.25 -0.68 -15.51
CA LYS A 50 -3.98 -0.91 -14.27
C LYS A 50 -3.07 -1.58 -13.25
N VAL A 51 -3.44 -1.53 -11.98
CA VAL A 51 -2.74 -2.28 -10.94
C VAL A 51 -2.80 -3.77 -11.29
N MET A 52 -1.65 -4.42 -11.31
CA MET A 52 -1.55 -5.82 -11.74
C MET A 52 -2.21 -6.79 -10.75
N TYR A 53 -2.03 -6.57 -9.47
CA TYR A 53 -2.58 -7.44 -8.42
C TYR A 53 -3.36 -6.63 -7.40
N PRO A 54 -4.56 -6.11 -7.77
CA PRO A 54 -5.33 -5.27 -6.85
C PRO A 54 -5.76 -6.02 -5.59
N HIS A 55 -6.03 -7.33 -5.69
CA HIS A 55 -6.40 -8.16 -4.54
C HIS A 55 -5.23 -8.48 -3.59
N ARG A 56 -4.01 -8.12 -3.96
CA ARG A 56 -2.81 -8.23 -3.14
C ARG A 56 -2.30 -6.86 -2.68
N THR A 57 -3.03 -5.81 -3.01
CA THR A 57 -2.71 -4.42 -2.65
C THR A 57 -3.75 -3.94 -1.66
N TYR A 58 -3.29 -3.34 -0.57
CA TYR A 58 -4.13 -2.83 0.49
C TYR A 58 -3.77 -1.38 0.77
N ALA A 59 -4.76 -0.53 0.93
CA ALA A 59 -4.55 0.88 1.16
C ALA A 59 -5.03 1.28 2.55
N THR A 60 -4.28 2.15 3.20
CA THR A 60 -4.70 2.77 4.45
C THR A 60 -4.22 4.21 4.50
N ALA A 61 -5.08 5.11 4.97
CA ALA A 61 -4.68 6.49 5.22
C ALA A 61 -4.06 6.56 6.60
N ASP A 62 -2.80 6.96 6.69
CA ASP A 62 -2.10 7.02 7.98
C ASP A 62 -1.41 8.36 8.23
N HIS A 63 -0.95 9.07 7.20
CA HIS A 63 -0.24 10.33 7.35
C HIS A 63 -1.18 11.52 7.59
N ASN A 64 -2.33 11.52 6.93
CA ASN A 64 -3.29 12.63 6.98
C ASN A 64 -4.52 12.32 7.83
N THR A 65 -4.45 11.26 8.62
CA THR A 65 -5.51 10.88 9.55
C THR A 65 -5.23 11.49 10.92
N PRO A 66 -6.18 12.21 11.52
CA PRO A 66 -5.97 12.79 12.86
C PRO A 66 -5.84 11.69 13.91
N THR A 67 -5.11 11.99 14.97
CA THR A 67 -4.91 11.06 16.09
C THR A 67 -6.07 11.04 17.07
N ILE A 68 -6.92 12.07 17.00
CA ILE A 68 -8.12 12.19 17.84
C ILE A 68 -9.32 12.48 16.96
N ASN A 69 -10.52 12.12 17.44
CA ASN A 69 -11.77 12.39 16.72
C ASN A 69 -11.77 11.86 15.28
N GLN A 70 -11.28 10.65 15.09
CA GLN A 70 -11.18 10.04 13.77
C GLN A 70 -12.52 9.82 13.08
N HIS A 71 -13.62 9.82 13.86
CA HIS A 71 -14.97 9.69 13.33
C HIS A 71 -15.51 10.98 12.73
N LEU A 72 -14.84 12.11 12.96
CA LEU A 72 -15.23 13.41 12.42
C LEU A 72 -14.54 13.68 11.08
N PRO A 73 -15.12 14.58 10.25
CA PRO A 73 -14.45 14.99 9.01
C PRO A 73 -13.08 15.59 9.26
N ILE A 74 -12.15 15.35 8.35
CA ILE A 74 -10.80 15.90 8.41
C ILE A 74 -10.88 17.41 8.15
N LYS A 75 -10.39 18.21 9.10
CA LYS A 75 -10.48 19.67 9.02
C LYS A 75 -9.53 20.26 8.01
N ASP A 76 -8.30 19.72 7.91
CA ASP A 76 -7.33 20.22 6.94
C ASP A 76 -7.75 19.82 5.54
N ARG A 77 -7.93 20.84 4.68
CA ARG A 77 -8.43 20.62 3.32
C ARG A 77 -7.54 19.76 2.46
N LEU A 78 -6.23 19.99 2.51
CA LEU A 78 -5.28 19.22 1.71
C LEU A 78 -5.21 17.76 2.17
N SER A 79 -5.20 17.55 3.49
CA SER A 79 -5.22 16.20 4.06
C SER A 79 -6.49 15.46 3.67
N ALA A 80 -7.65 16.13 3.75
CA ALA A 80 -8.92 15.54 3.36
C ALA A 80 -8.94 15.18 1.87
N MET A 81 -8.37 16.03 1.01
CA MET A 81 -8.27 15.77 -0.43
C MET A 81 -7.40 14.54 -0.72
N GLN A 82 -6.27 14.41 -0.03
CA GLN A 82 -5.37 13.27 -0.22
C GLN A 82 -6.05 11.96 0.15
N VAL A 83 -6.76 11.94 1.27
CA VAL A 83 -7.51 10.75 1.71
C VAL A 83 -8.62 10.40 0.71
N LYS A 84 -9.37 11.38 0.23
CA LYS A 84 -10.41 11.16 -0.78
C LYS A 84 -9.82 10.65 -2.10
N THR A 85 -8.68 11.18 -2.51
CA THR A 85 -7.99 10.73 -3.73
C THR A 85 -7.58 9.26 -3.59
N LEU A 86 -7.06 8.86 -2.43
CA LEU A 86 -6.73 7.47 -2.17
C LEU A 86 -7.97 6.57 -2.31
N GLU A 87 -9.07 6.94 -1.69
CA GLU A 87 -10.32 6.19 -1.75
C GLU A 87 -10.82 6.05 -3.19
N LYS A 88 -10.77 7.15 -3.96
CA LYS A 88 -11.17 7.14 -5.36
C LYS A 88 -10.30 6.21 -6.20
N ASN A 89 -8.98 6.31 -6.02
CA ASN A 89 -8.03 5.45 -6.75
C ASN A 89 -8.25 3.98 -6.39
N CYS A 90 -8.51 3.67 -5.14
CA CYS A 90 -8.79 2.30 -4.70
C CYS A 90 -10.05 1.75 -5.36
N LYS A 91 -11.11 2.54 -5.45
CA LYS A 91 -12.34 2.13 -6.15
C LYS A 91 -12.09 1.87 -7.62
N GLU A 92 -11.35 2.74 -8.28
CA GLU A 92 -11.06 2.61 -9.72
C GLU A 92 -10.25 1.35 -10.03
N HIS A 93 -9.37 0.94 -9.11
CA HIS A 93 -8.46 -0.18 -9.33
C HIS A 93 -8.85 -1.46 -8.58
N GLY A 94 -9.97 -1.44 -7.85
CA GLY A 94 -10.42 -2.62 -7.11
C GLY A 94 -9.53 -2.99 -5.93
N ILE A 95 -8.97 -1.99 -5.25
CA ILE A 95 -8.09 -2.15 -4.09
C ILE A 95 -8.89 -1.95 -2.80
N ASP A 96 -8.69 -2.83 -1.83
CA ASP A 96 -9.30 -2.69 -0.52
C ASP A 96 -8.63 -1.55 0.25
N SER A 97 -9.45 -0.61 0.73
CA SER A 97 -9.00 0.49 1.58
C SER A 97 -9.48 0.25 3.00
N VAL A 98 -8.55 0.28 3.95
CA VAL A 98 -8.83 0.00 5.36
C VAL A 98 -8.43 1.22 6.19
N SER A 99 -9.29 1.63 7.13
CA SER A 99 -8.96 2.76 8.00
C SER A 99 -7.84 2.38 8.97
N TYR A 100 -7.06 3.38 9.35
CA TYR A 100 -5.97 3.19 10.32
C TYR A 100 -6.48 2.54 11.62
N THR A 101 -7.63 2.98 12.13
CA THR A 101 -8.25 2.42 13.33
C THR A 101 -8.51 0.92 13.16
N HIS A 102 -8.95 0.50 11.98
CA HIS A 102 -9.24 -0.89 11.71
C HIS A 102 -8.00 -1.76 11.69
N LEU A 103 -6.86 -1.22 11.24
CA LEU A 103 -5.59 -1.93 11.24
C LEU A 103 -4.99 -2.07 12.63
N THR A 104 -5.14 -1.06 13.50
CA THR A 104 -4.48 -1.04 14.80
C THR A 104 -5.24 -1.80 15.87
N LEU A 105 -6.56 -1.79 15.85
CA LEU A 105 -7.37 -2.44 16.88
C LEU A 105 -7.11 -3.94 17.01
N PRO A 106 -7.06 -4.72 15.95
CA PRO A 106 -6.73 -6.16 16.06
C PRO A 106 -5.38 -6.43 16.70
N THR A 107 -4.40 -5.57 16.46
CA THR A 107 -3.05 -5.71 17.02
C THR A 107 -3.04 -5.42 18.52
N ILE A 108 -3.85 -4.47 18.97
CA ILE A 108 -3.95 -4.09 20.38
C ILE A 108 -4.70 -5.14 21.18
N ILE A 109 -5.71 -5.75 20.62
CA ILE A 109 -6.54 -6.74 21.29
C ILE A 109 -5.84 -8.10 21.42
N THR A 110 -5.01 -8.45 20.46
CA THR A 110 -4.28 -9.72 20.47
C THR A 110 -3.02 -9.67 21.33
#